data_6e775d906677c5ef6971a22bbf72eb88
#
_entry.id   6e775d906677c5ef6971a22bbf72eb88
#
_cell.length_a   1.000
_cell.length_b   1.000
_cell.length_c   1.000
_cell.angle_alpha   90.00
_cell.angle_beta   90.00
_cell.angle_gamma   90.00
#
_symmetry.space_group_name_H-M   'P 1'
#
loop_
_entity.id
_entity.type
_entity.pdbx_description
1 polymer ?
#
loop_
_entity_poly.entity_id
_entity_poly.type
_entity_poly.pdbx_seq_one_letter_code
_entity_poly.pdbx_strand_id
1 'polypeptide(L)'
;NTEFRNIWDLYLNNSTTDPVANNTATGDAAEAEMKEGKAVFYQNGTWEYDALSGALGAESIQMIPIYMGVAGEEKAGLASGTENCWAVNKNASEADQKATLDFMKWVVTSEEGTTMMAEQFGPIPFKSAKTPANVFFADANALLAAGNYNVDWAFNATPNVDEFRAGVVSALQAYGKEQTDDNWAKVVSAIVDGWAVQYAATH
;
A
#
# COMPACT_ATOMS: atom_id res chain seq x y z
N ASN A 1 -12.27 13.02 -14.27
CA ASN A 1 -11.86 11.64 -14.50
C ASN A 1 -12.93 10.70 -13.95
N THR A 2 -13.69 10.09 -14.88
CA THR A 2 -14.87 9.28 -14.56
C THR A 2 -14.47 7.97 -13.88
N GLU A 3 -13.41 7.32 -14.34
CA GLU A 3 -12.95 6.03 -13.85
C GLU A 3 -12.50 6.12 -12.39
N PHE A 4 -11.76 7.17 -12.05
CA PHE A 4 -11.32 7.38 -10.67
C PHE A 4 -12.50 7.67 -9.73
N ARG A 5 -13.52 8.42 -10.20
CA ARG A 5 -14.74 8.62 -9.44
C ARG A 5 -15.51 7.31 -9.25
N ASN A 6 -15.61 6.50 -10.29
CA ASN A 6 -16.32 5.23 -10.23
C ASN A 6 -15.73 4.27 -9.18
N ILE A 7 -14.40 4.20 -9.05
CA ILE A 7 -13.76 3.34 -8.03
C ILE A 7 -14.06 3.87 -6.62
N TRP A 8 -14.04 5.19 -6.40
CA TRP A 8 -14.40 5.77 -5.11
C TRP A 8 -15.87 5.55 -4.76
N ASP A 9 -16.75 5.73 -5.72
CA ASP A 9 -18.19 5.46 -5.54
C ASP A 9 -18.44 3.97 -5.24
N LEU A 10 -17.66 3.07 -5.88
CA LEU A 10 -17.72 1.64 -5.58
C LEU A 10 -17.36 1.37 -4.10
N TYR A 11 -16.26 1.92 -3.61
CA TYR A 11 -15.84 1.75 -2.22
C TYR A 11 -16.83 2.38 -1.25
N LEU A 12 -17.25 3.62 -1.47
CA LEU A 12 -18.14 4.35 -0.57
C LEU A 12 -19.52 3.70 -0.48
N ASN A 13 -20.07 3.24 -1.62
CA ASN A 13 -21.45 2.74 -1.69
C ASN A 13 -21.58 1.24 -1.35
N ASN A 14 -20.46 0.53 -1.23
CA ASN A 14 -20.44 -0.88 -0.86
C ASN A 14 -19.64 -1.14 0.43
N SER A 15 -19.28 -0.09 1.16
CA SER A 15 -18.62 -0.22 2.46
C SER A 15 -19.57 -0.82 3.49
N THR A 16 -19.04 -1.64 4.39
CA THR A 16 -19.76 -2.13 5.58
C THR A 16 -20.08 -1.00 6.56
N THR A 17 -19.30 0.06 6.52
CA THR A 17 -19.44 1.24 7.36
C THR A 17 -20.02 2.40 6.54
N ASP A 18 -20.93 3.16 7.13
CA ASP A 18 -21.48 4.38 6.51
C ASP A 18 -20.34 5.34 6.11
N PRO A 19 -20.37 5.93 4.89
CA PRO A 19 -19.29 6.81 4.41
C PRO A 19 -18.97 7.99 5.33
N VAL A 20 -19.94 8.52 6.07
CA VAL A 20 -19.71 9.58 7.05
C VAL A 20 -18.94 9.06 8.26
N ALA A 21 -19.28 7.87 8.75
CA ALA A 21 -18.58 7.20 9.85
C ALA A 21 -17.16 6.79 9.44
N ASN A 22 -16.93 6.39 8.20
CA ASN A 22 -15.60 6.06 7.67
C ASN A 22 -14.59 7.21 7.82
N ASN A 23 -15.02 8.44 7.84
CA ASN A 23 -14.11 9.60 8.03
C ASN A 23 -13.38 9.60 9.37
N THR A 24 -13.87 8.86 10.34
CA THR A 24 -13.28 8.73 11.68
C THR A 24 -12.85 7.29 12.00
N ALA A 25 -13.09 6.36 11.10
CA ALA A 25 -12.64 4.98 11.25
C ALA A 25 -11.11 4.87 11.18
N THR A 26 -10.58 3.92 11.91
CA THR A 26 -9.14 3.61 11.92
C THR A 26 -8.84 2.38 11.08
N GLY A 27 -7.56 2.17 10.73
CA GLY A 27 -7.12 0.94 10.08
C GLY A 27 -7.47 -0.31 10.89
N ASP A 28 -7.33 -0.23 12.21
CA ASP A 28 -7.66 -1.34 13.13
C ASP A 28 -9.16 -1.70 13.08
N ALA A 29 -10.04 -0.71 12.88
CA ALA A 29 -11.48 -0.95 12.74
C ALA A 29 -11.79 -1.70 11.44
N ALA A 30 -11.16 -1.33 10.33
CA ALA A 30 -11.32 -2.00 9.03
C ALA A 30 -10.74 -3.43 9.06
N GLU A 31 -9.57 -3.63 9.68
CA GLU A 31 -8.99 -4.96 9.91
C GLU A 31 -9.95 -5.85 10.72
N ALA A 32 -10.52 -5.31 11.81
CA ALA A 32 -11.48 -6.05 12.65
C ALA A 32 -12.71 -6.50 11.85
N GLU A 33 -13.27 -5.65 10.99
CA GLU A 33 -14.41 -6.03 10.14
C GLU A 33 -14.08 -7.17 9.18
N MET A 34 -12.89 -7.17 8.58
CA MET A 34 -12.44 -8.29 7.75
C MET A 34 -12.27 -9.57 8.56
N LYS A 35 -11.61 -9.51 9.73
CA LYS A 35 -11.40 -10.67 10.64
C LYS A 35 -12.70 -11.24 11.17
N GLU A 36 -13.72 -10.43 11.34
CA GLU A 36 -15.06 -10.85 11.78
C GLU A 36 -15.93 -11.38 10.62
N GLY A 37 -15.41 -11.41 9.38
CA GLY A 37 -16.14 -11.86 8.21
C GLY A 37 -17.27 -10.91 7.77
N LYS A 38 -17.23 -9.65 8.19
CA LYS A 38 -18.20 -8.62 7.78
C LYS A 38 -17.91 -8.05 6.41
N ALA A 39 -16.63 -8.04 6.02
CA ALA A 39 -16.16 -7.59 4.70
C ALA A 39 -15.65 -8.78 3.89
N VAL A 40 -15.95 -8.78 2.59
CA VAL A 40 -15.42 -9.76 1.62
C VAL A 40 -14.16 -9.23 0.95
N PHE A 41 -14.07 -7.91 0.75
CA PHE A 41 -12.93 -7.23 0.17
C PHE A 41 -12.39 -6.23 1.18
N TYR A 42 -11.07 -6.24 1.33
CA TYR A 42 -10.33 -5.35 2.21
C TYR A 42 -9.11 -4.81 1.47
N GLN A 43 -9.00 -3.51 1.32
CA GLN A 43 -7.87 -2.88 0.65
C GLN A 43 -6.80 -2.54 1.68
N ASN A 44 -5.70 -3.27 1.63
CA ASN A 44 -4.52 -3.06 2.48
C ASN A 44 -3.29 -3.73 1.84
N GLY A 45 -2.26 -4.05 2.60
CA GLY A 45 -1.00 -4.60 2.11
C GLY A 45 -0.64 -5.96 2.72
N THR A 46 0.48 -6.48 2.27
CA THR A 46 1.00 -7.81 2.68
C THR A 46 1.32 -7.91 4.18
N TRP A 47 1.48 -6.80 4.87
CA TRP A 47 1.69 -6.73 6.32
C TRP A 47 0.49 -7.18 7.15
N GLU A 48 -0.71 -7.24 6.56
CA GLU A 48 -1.93 -7.73 7.21
C GLU A 48 -1.99 -9.28 7.29
N TYR A 49 -1.05 -9.98 6.66
CA TYR A 49 -1.11 -11.43 6.54
C TYR A 49 -1.25 -12.15 7.87
N ASP A 50 -0.42 -11.83 8.84
CA ASP A 50 -0.42 -12.54 10.13
C ASP A 50 -1.74 -12.32 10.87
N ALA A 51 -2.25 -11.10 10.88
CA ALA A 51 -3.52 -10.76 11.51
C ALA A 51 -4.71 -11.47 10.82
N LEU A 52 -4.74 -11.48 9.50
CA LEU A 52 -5.83 -12.08 8.73
C LEU A 52 -5.75 -13.60 8.70
N SER A 53 -4.58 -14.18 8.48
CA SER A 53 -4.40 -15.63 8.44
C SER A 53 -4.63 -16.28 9.81
N GLY A 54 -4.27 -15.60 10.89
CA GLY A 54 -4.54 -16.03 12.25
C GLY A 54 -6.03 -16.06 12.59
N ALA A 55 -6.83 -15.17 12.01
CA ALA A 55 -8.27 -15.09 12.26
C ALA A 55 -9.11 -15.94 11.31
N LEU A 56 -8.75 -15.99 10.01
CA LEU A 56 -9.56 -16.56 8.93
C LEU A 56 -9.00 -17.87 8.37
N GLY A 57 -7.73 -18.17 8.64
CA GLY A 57 -6.98 -19.23 7.97
C GLY A 57 -6.36 -18.78 6.65
N ALA A 58 -5.12 -19.20 6.40
CA ALA A 58 -4.38 -18.81 5.19
C ALA A 58 -5.07 -19.25 3.89
N GLU A 59 -5.79 -20.37 3.92
CA GLU A 59 -6.53 -20.91 2.79
C GLU A 59 -7.82 -20.15 2.46
N SER A 60 -8.25 -19.25 3.35
CA SER A 60 -9.49 -18.47 3.20
C SER A 60 -9.24 -17.04 2.69
N ILE A 61 -7.98 -16.66 2.52
CA ILE A 61 -7.59 -15.31 2.10
C ILE A 61 -6.76 -15.35 0.82
N GLN A 62 -6.93 -14.34 -0.01
CA GLN A 62 -6.21 -14.18 -1.27
C GLN A 62 -5.95 -12.71 -1.54
N MET A 63 -4.81 -12.39 -2.16
CA MET A 63 -4.53 -11.05 -2.64
C MET A 63 -4.82 -10.91 -4.13
N ILE A 64 -5.60 -9.90 -4.49
CA ILE A 64 -6.01 -9.63 -5.87
C ILE A 64 -5.65 -8.19 -6.27
N PRO A 65 -5.43 -7.91 -7.57
CA PRO A 65 -5.23 -6.56 -8.06
C PRO A 65 -6.46 -5.68 -7.86
N ILE A 66 -6.22 -4.36 -7.71
CA ILE A 66 -7.27 -3.35 -7.79
C ILE A 66 -7.39 -2.90 -9.24
N TYR A 67 -8.60 -2.99 -9.80
CA TYR A 67 -8.89 -2.52 -11.14
C TYR A 67 -9.67 -1.21 -11.11
N MET A 68 -9.23 -0.25 -11.94
CA MET A 68 -9.85 1.06 -12.07
C MET A 68 -10.92 1.12 -13.17
N GLY A 69 -11.03 0.10 -14.01
CA GLY A 69 -11.91 0.05 -15.17
C GLY A 69 -11.37 0.80 -16.38
N VAL A 70 -10.05 0.97 -16.48
CA VAL A 70 -9.41 1.64 -17.61
C VAL A 70 -8.90 0.64 -18.65
N ALA A 71 -8.94 1.02 -19.91
CA ALA A 71 -8.43 0.16 -20.98
C ALA A 71 -6.92 -0.11 -20.81
N GLY A 72 -6.50 -1.36 -20.98
CA GLY A 72 -5.10 -1.76 -20.89
C GLY A 72 -4.66 -2.24 -19.50
N GLU A 73 -5.55 -2.22 -18.50
CA GLU A 73 -5.22 -2.71 -17.16
C GLU A 73 -5.46 -4.22 -16.95
N GLU A 74 -5.89 -4.94 -17.99
CA GLU A 74 -6.22 -6.37 -17.89
C GLU A 74 -5.03 -7.24 -17.45
N LYS A 75 -3.82 -6.67 -17.58
CA LYS A 75 -2.57 -7.27 -17.12
C LYS A 75 -1.94 -6.53 -15.94
N ALA A 76 -2.67 -5.61 -15.30
CA ALA A 76 -2.21 -5.03 -14.05
C ALA A 76 -2.12 -6.11 -12.96
N GLY A 77 -1.01 -6.13 -12.25
CA GLY A 77 -0.80 -6.96 -11.08
C GLY A 77 -1.01 -6.17 -9.80
N LEU A 78 -0.37 -6.62 -8.73
CA LEU A 78 -0.45 -5.95 -7.45
C LEU A 78 0.32 -4.61 -7.48
N ALA A 79 -0.18 -3.64 -6.71
CA ALA A 79 0.57 -2.42 -6.45
C ALA A 79 1.75 -2.73 -5.53
N SER A 80 2.95 -2.36 -5.94
CA SER A 80 4.16 -2.60 -5.17
C SER A 80 5.18 -1.48 -5.36
N GLY A 81 6.14 -1.37 -4.44
CA GLY A 81 7.22 -0.40 -4.55
C GLY A 81 8.14 -0.45 -3.34
N THR A 82 9.27 0.23 -3.43
CA THR A 82 10.21 0.40 -2.33
C THR A 82 9.86 1.67 -1.56
N GLU A 83 9.30 1.53 -0.38
CA GLU A 83 8.91 2.63 0.48
C GLU A 83 9.90 2.80 1.64
N ASN A 84 10.30 1.69 2.27
CA ASN A 84 11.14 1.70 3.45
C ASN A 84 12.62 1.57 3.07
N CYS A 85 13.46 2.41 3.69
CA CYS A 85 14.90 2.41 3.50
C CYS A 85 15.62 2.32 4.83
N TRP A 86 16.75 1.64 4.85
CA TRP A 86 17.68 1.71 5.97
C TRP A 86 18.63 2.90 5.79
N ALA A 87 18.87 3.62 6.87
CA ALA A 87 19.81 4.73 6.89
C ALA A 87 20.88 4.51 7.96
N VAL A 88 22.13 4.81 7.62
CA VAL A 88 23.23 4.83 8.56
C VAL A 88 23.41 6.25 9.07
N ASN A 89 23.44 6.44 10.39
CA ASN A 89 23.67 7.75 10.99
C ASN A 89 25.11 8.20 10.71
N LYS A 90 25.27 9.19 9.82
CA LYS A 90 26.58 9.74 9.45
C LYS A 90 27.35 10.43 10.59
N ASN A 91 26.66 10.78 11.68
CA ASN A 91 27.24 11.43 12.85
C ASN A 91 27.61 10.44 13.97
N ALA A 92 27.34 9.13 13.79
CA ALA A 92 27.78 8.09 14.70
C ALA A 92 29.30 7.89 14.58
N SER A 93 29.92 7.22 15.57
CA SER A 93 31.32 6.87 15.47
C SER A 93 31.60 5.94 14.27
N GLU A 94 32.81 5.96 13.74
CA GLU A 94 33.20 5.06 12.65
C GLU A 94 32.99 3.57 13.00
N ALA A 95 33.23 3.21 14.26
CA ALA A 95 33.01 1.86 14.76
C ALA A 95 31.49 1.49 14.72
N ASP A 96 30.60 2.38 15.12
CA ASP A 96 29.17 2.16 15.10
C ASP A 96 28.63 2.11 13.66
N GLN A 97 29.11 3.00 12.78
CA GLN A 97 28.75 2.98 11.36
C GLN A 97 29.17 1.64 10.73
N LYS A 98 30.40 1.20 11.00
CA LYS A 98 30.88 -0.10 10.51
C LYS A 98 30.06 -1.27 11.04
N ALA A 99 29.76 -1.30 12.33
CA ALA A 99 28.94 -2.34 12.94
C ALA A 99 27.52 -2.38 12.32
N THR A 100 26.93 -1.21 12.08
CA THR A 100 25.64 -1.09 11.42
C THR A 100 25.68 -1.67 9.99
N LEU A 101 26.69 -1.33 9.21
CA LEU A 101 26.86 -1.85 7.85
C LEU A 101 27.13 -3.36 7.84
N ASP A 102 27.93 -3.86 8.78
CA ASP A 102 28.19 -5.30 8.94
C ASP A 102 26.89 -6.06 9.27
N PHE A 103 26.06 -5.51 10.16
CA PHE A 103 24.74 -6.06 10.48
C PHE A 103 23.80 -6.06 9.26
N MET A 104 23.68 -4.92 8.57
CA MET A 104 22.87 -4.82 7.35
C MET A 104 23.29 -5.87 6.31
N LYS A 105 24.62 -6.01 6.09
CA LYS A 105 25.15 -7.02 5.19
C LYS A 105 24.80 -8.43 5.65
N TRP A 106 24.97 -8.73 6.94
CA TRP A 106 24.64 -10.05 7.50
C TRP A 106 23.16 -10.40 7.28
N VAL A 107 22.25 -9.47 7.59
CA VAL A 107 20.79 -9.68 7.43
C VAL A 107 20.42 -10.05 6.00
N VAL A 108 21.06 -9.45 4.99
CA VAL A 108 20.67 -9.69 3.59
C VAL A 108 21.50 -10.75 2.87
N THR A 109 22.55 -11.30 3.52
CA THR A 109 23.45 -12.28 2.85
C THR A 109 23.62 -13.60 3.61
N SER A 110 23.40 -13.62 4.93
CA SER A 110 23.51 -14.87 5.71
C SER A 110 22.27 -15.73 5.55
N GLU A 111 22.44 -17.04 5.76
CA GLU A 111 21.33 -18.00 5.77
C GLU A 111 20.29 -17.65 6.83
N GLU A 112 20.74 -17.31 8.03
CA GLU A 112 19.91 -16.95 9.17
C GLU A 112 19.19 -15.62 8.91
N GLY A 113 19.90 -14.57 8.52
CA GLY A 113 19.32 -13.25 8.25
C GLY A 113 18.28 -13.27 7.14
N THR A 114 18.57 -13.95 6.03
CA THR A 114 17.62 -14.06 4.91
C THR A 114 16.40 -14.92 5.25
N THR A 115 16.55 -15.92 6.13
CA THR A 115 15.41 -16.68 6.66
C THR A 115 14.53 -15.79 7.54
N MET A 116 15.12 -15.09 8.50
CA MET A 116 14.37 -14.17 9.37
C MET A 116 13.65 -13.09 8.58
N MET A 117 14.28 -12.52 7.54
CA MET A 117 13.63 -11.53 6.69
C MET A 117 12.42 -12.11 5.97
N ALA A 118 12.53 -13.32 5.41
CA ALA A 118 11.40 -13.97 4.72
C ALA A 118 10.25 -14.34 5.66
N GLU A 119 10.55 -14.76 6.89
CA GLU A 119 9.56 -15.19 7.87
C GLU A 119 8.85 -14.02 8.56
N GLN A 120 9.56 -12.90 8.80
CA GLN A 120 9.06 -11.81 9.64
C GLN A 120 8.66 -10.56 8.85
N PHE A 121 9.28 -10.30 7.69
CA PHE A 121 9.15 -9.02 6.99
C PHE A 121 8.76 -9.15 5.51
N GLY A 122 8.96 -10.31 4.90
CA GLY A 122 8.67 -10.54 3.48
C GLY A 122 9.92 -10.51 2.60
N PRO A 123 9.76 -10.41 1.27
CA PRO A 123 10.88 -10.50 0.34
C PRO A 123 11.75 -9.23 0.40
N ILE A 124 13.05 -9.44 0.39
CA ILE A 124 14.04 -8.37 0.27
C ILE A 124 14.51 -8.23 -1.20
N PRO A 125 14.88 -7.03 -1.68
CA PRO A 125 15.26 -6.80 -3.07
C PRO A 125 16.72 -7.22 -3.36
N PHE A 126 17.13 -8.40 -2.89
CA PHE A 126 18.48 -8.95 -3.06
C PHE A 126 18.42 -10.34 -3.67
N LYS A 127 19.46 -10.71 -4.40
CA LYS A 127 19.57 -12.05 -5.04
C LYS A 127 19.55 -13.22 -4.04
N SER A 128 19.92 -12.95 -2.80
CA SER A 128 19.92 -13.91 -1.68
C SER A 128 18.56 -14.05 -1.00
N ALA A 129 17.53 -13.33 -1.45
CA ALA A 129 16.20 -13.35 -0.87
C ALA A 129 15.63 -14.77 -0.87
N LYS A 130 15.02 -15.16 0.23
CA LYS A 130 14.22 -16.38 0.34
C LYS A 130 12.74 -16.03 0.04
N THR A 131 12.02 -17.01 -0.46
CA THR A 131 10.57 -16.88 -0.71
C THR A 131 9.83 -16.94 0.61
N PRO A 132 9.05 -15.92 0.99
CA PRO A 132 8.19 -15.99 2.15
C PRO A 132 7.12 -17.08 2.02
N ALA A 133 6.73 -17.67 3.15
CA ALA A 133 5.62 -18.63 3.20
C ALA A 133 4.22 -17.99 3.12
N ASN A 134 4.15 -16.66 3.17
CA ASN A 134 2.95 -15.87 3.12
C ASN A 134 2.23 -16.01 1.76
N VAL A 135 0.95 -16.39 1.78
CA VAL A 135 0.15 -16.63 0.56
C VAL A 135 0.02 -15.38 -0.32
N PHE A 136 0.04 -14.18 0.23
CA PHE A 136 -0.02 -12.94 -0.54
C PHE A 136 1.17 -12.77 -1.49
N PHE A 137 2.36 -13.23 -1.08
CA PHE A 137 3.52 -13.26 -1.97
C PHE A 137 3.44 -14.39 -2.99
N ALA A 138 2.80 -15.51 -2.65
CA ALA A 138 2.52 -16.57 -3.62
C ALA A 138 1.57 -16.06 -4.72
N ASP A 139 0.52 -15.31 -4.35
CA ASP A 139 -0.41 -14.67 -5.30
C ASP A 139 0.31 -13.65 -6.18
N ALA A 140 1.17 -12.80 -5.60
CA ALA A 140 1.98 -11.84 -6.35
C ALA A 140 2.87 -12.55 -7.39
N ASN A 141 3.56 -13.62 -6.99
CA ASN A 141 4.41 -14.41 -7.87
C ASN A 141 3.60 -15.12 -8.98
N ALA A 142 2.40 -15.60 -8.66
CA ALA A 142 1.51 -16.21 -9.65
C ALA A 142 1.06 -15.20 -10.71
N LEU A 143 0.72 -13.98 -10.31
CA LEU A 143 0.38 -12.91 -11.23
C LEU A 143 1.55 -12.55 -12.16
N LEU A 144 2.77 -12.42 -11.63
CA LEU A 144 3.97 -12.15 -12.42
C LEU A 144 4.25 -13.30 -13.41
N ALA A 145 4.12 -14.55 -12.97
CA ALA A 145 4.29 -15.73 -13.83
C ALA A 145 3.23 -15.79 -14.94
N ALA A 146 2.02 -15.26 -14.71
CA ALA A 146 0.97 -15.13 -15.72
C ALA A 146 1.17 -13.97 -16.71
N GLY A 147 2.27 -13.20 -16.54
CA GLY A 147 2.62 -12.08 -17.40
C GLY A 147 1.93 -10.76 -17.02
N ASN A 148 1.45 -10.66 -15.79
CA ASN A 148 0.99 -9.38 -15.24
C ASN A 148 2.20 -8.50 -14.89
N TYR A 149 2.04 -7.17 -14.99
CA TYR A 149 3.06 -6.22 -14.60
C TYR A 149 2.77 -5.65 -13.20
N ASN A 150 3.82 -5.27 -12.46
CA ASN A 150 3.64 -4.53 -11.21
C ASN A 150 3.10 -3.14 -11.48
N VAL A 151 2.20 -2.68 -10.62
CA VAL A 151 1.77 -1.28 -10.58
C VAL A 151 2.65 -0.57 -9.55
N ASP A 152 3.53 0.30 -10.03
CA ASP A 152 4.48 0.98 -9.14
C ASP A 152 3.78 2.05 -8.30
N TRP A 153 4.17 2.12 -7.03
CA TRP A 153 3.74 3.20 -6.16
C TRP A 153 4.31 4.55 -6.58
N ALA A 154 3.45 5.55 -6.68
CA ALA A 154 3.83 6.89 -7.08
C ALA A 154 4.47 7.75 -5.96
N PHE A 155 4.61 7.23 -4.74
CA PHE A 155 5.10 7.98 -3.59
C PHE A 155 6.45 8.66 -3.83
N ASN A 156 7.42 7.93 -4.41
CA ASN A 156 8.75 8.47 -4.67
C ASN A 156 8.79 9.59 -5.71
N ALA A 157 7.76 9.68 -6.56
CA ALA A 157 7.61 10.73 -7.56
C ALA A 157 6.68 11.86 -7.11
N THR A 158 6.04 11.71 -5.94
CA THR A 158 5.07 12.68 -5.44
C THR A 158 5.79 13.77 -4.63
N PRO A 159 5.70 15.05 -5.03
CA PRO A 159 6.33 16.14 -4.29
C PRO A 159 5.60 16.34 -2.96
N ASN A 160 6.35 16.54 -1.85
CA ASN A 160 5.79 16.70 -0.51
C ASN A 160 4.62 15.73 -0.24
N VAL A 161 4.87 14.44 -0.39
CA VAL A 161 3.83 13.40 -0.43
C VAL A 161 2.81 13.49 0.72
N ASP A 162 3.25 13.84 1.93
CA ASP A 162 2.36 13.92 3.09
C ASP A 162 1.40 15.10 3.01
N GLU A 163 1.86 16.27 2.60
CA GLU A 163 1.03 17.45 2.39
C GLU A 163 0.06 17.27 1.21
N PHE A 164 0.56 16.71 0.11
CA PHE A 164 -0.28 16.37 -1.03
C PHE A 164 -1.38 15.40 -0.64
N ARG A 165 -1.02 14.30 0.02
CA ARG A 165 -1.96 13.27 0.47
C ARG A 165 -3.01 13.83 1.43
N ALA A 166 -2.59 14.65 2.40
CA ALA A 166 -3.51 15.27 3.36
C ALA A 166 -4.59 16.12 2.67
N GLY A 167 -4.21 16.89 1.63
CA GLY A 167 -5.15 17.67 0.83
C GLY A 167 -6.15 16.79 0.07
N VAL A 168 -5.68 15.73 -0.58
CA VAL A 168 -6.52 14.78 -1.31
C VAL A 168 -7.47 14.04 -0.36
N VAL A 169 -6.98 13.54 0.78
CA VAL A 169 -7.80 12.84 1.79
C VAL A 169 -8.89 13.76 2.32
N SER A 170 -8.58 15.03 2.64
CA SER A 170 -9.58 15.99 3.10
C SER A 170 -10.70 16.20 2.09
N ALA A 171 -10.37 16.32 0.81
CA ALA A 171 -11.36 16.46 -0.27
C ALA A 171 -12.21 15.19 -0.45
N LEU A 172 -11.60 14.01 -0.38
CA LEU A 172 -12.29 12.72 -0.45
C LEU A 172 -13.23 12.50 0.75
N GLN A 173 -12.83 12.93 1.95
CA GLN A 173 -13.69 12.89 3.13
C GLN A 173 -14.92 13.80 2.98
N ALA A 174 -14.74 14.98 2.39
CA ALA A 174 -15.88 15.87 2.09
C ALA A 174 -16.81 15.25 1.04
N TYR A 175 -16.25 14.63 0.00
CA TYR A 175 -17.01 13.90 -1.00
C TYR A 175 -17.74 12.68 -0.39
N GLY A 176 -17.10 11.93 0.50
CA GLY A 176 -17.74 10.81 1.19
C GLY A 176 -18.93 11.21 2.05
N LYS A 177 -18.91 12.42 2.63
CA LYS A 177 -20.04 12.97 3.40
C LYS A 177 -21.21 13.39 2.50
N GLU A 178 -20.91 13.92 1.33
CA GLU A 178 -21.91 14.42 0.39
C GLU A 178 -21.40 14.23 -1.05
N GLN A 179 -21.88 13.18 -1.71
CA GLN A 179 -21.43 12.73 -3.03
C GLN A 179 -22.03 13.62 -4.14
N THR A 180 -21.64 14.90 -4.17
CA THR A 180 -22.06 15.88 -5.18
C THR A 180 -20.96 16.11 -6.22
N ASP A 181 -21.35 16.64 -7.37
CA ASP A 181 -20.41 17.05 -8.43
C ASP A 181 -19.48 18.17 -7.95
N ASP A 182 -19.98 19.09 -7.13
CA ASP A 182 -19.17 20.18 -6.55
C ASP A 182 -18.09 19.64 -5.61
N ASN A 183 -18.40 18.67 -4.77
CA ASN A 183 -17.42 18.03 -3.91
C ASN A 183 -16.45 17.16 -4.71
N TRP A 184 -16.91 16.49 -5.77
CA TRP A 184 -16.01 15.78 -6.67
C TRP A 184 -15.05 16.73 -7.41
N ALA A 185 -15.51 17.90 -7.83
CA ALA A 185 -14.63 18.91 -8.43
C ALA A 185 -13.52 19.35 -7.47
N LYS A 186 -13.79 19.41 -6.15
CA LYS A 186 -12.75 19.68 -5.14
C LYS A 186 -11.74 18.54 -5.03
N VAL A 187 -12.16 17.27 -5.17
CA VAL A 187 -11.23 16.13 -5.24
C VAL A 187 -10.31 16.26 -6.45
N VAL A 188 -10.86 16.57 -7.61
CA VAL A 188 -10.07 16.78 -8.84
C VAL A 188 -9.08 17.93 -8.66
N SER A 189 -9.50 19.06 -8.10
CA SER A 189 -8.62 20.20 -7.81
C SER A 189 -7.53 19.82 -6.79
N ALA A 190 -7.88 19.10 -5.71
CA ALA A 190 -6.89 18.64 -4.73
C ALA A 190 -5.79 17.75 -5.36
N ILE A 191 -6.15 16.95 -6.37
CA ILE A 191 -5.18 16.12 -7.09
C ILE A 191 -4.36 16.96 -8.08
N VAL A 192 -5.01 17.72 -8.95
CA VAL A 192 -4.35 18.40 -10.08
C VAL A 192 -3.63 19.66 -9.61
N ASP A 193 -4.36 20.58 -8.97
CA ASP A 193 -3.80 21.85 -8.51
C ASP A 193 -2.92 21.64 -7.27
N GLY A 194 -3.33 20.71 -6.38
CA GLY A 194 -2.55 20.33 -5.21
C GLY A 194 -1.18 19.76 -5.59
N TRP A 195 -1.12 18.90 -6.61
CA TRP A 195 0.17 18.43 -7.13
C TRP A 195 1.03 19.58 -7.64
N ALA A 196 0.47 20.48 -8.46
CA ALA A 196 1.19 21.61 -9.01
C ALA A 196 1.76 22.53 -7.92
N VAL A 197 0.99 22.79 -6.85
CA VAL A 197 1.44 23.58 -5.69
C VAL A 197 2.62 22.91 -5.00
N GLN A 198 2.53 21.62 -4.71
CA GLN A 198 3.61 20.89 -4.01
C GLN A 198 4.86 20.76 -4.89
N TYR A 199 4.68 20.56 -6.20
CA TYR A 199 5.80 20.55 -7.15
C TYR A 199 6.55 21.87 -7.17
N ALA A 200 5.83 22.99 -7.26
CA ALA A 200 6.44 24.33 -7.23
C ALA A 200 7.12 24.66 -5.89
N ALA A 201 6.68 24.06 -4.79
CA ALA A 201 7.31 24.28 -3.47
C ALA A 201 8.63 23.50 -3.29
N THR A 202 8.88 22.48 -4.13
CA THR A 202 10.06 21.59 -4.02
C THR A 202 11.07 21.74 -5.17
N HIS A 203 10.72 22.50 -6.21
CA HIS A 203 11.54 22.75 -7.42
C HIS A 203 11.61 24.24 -7.72
#